data_19e5d9188ecb6d94281a1e38e2753247
#
_entry.id   19e5d9188ecb6d94281a1e38e2753247
#
_cell.length_a   1.000
_cell.length_b   1.000
_cell.length_c   1.000
_cell.angle_alpha   90.00
_cell.angle_beta   90.00
_cell.angle_gamma   90.00
#
_symmetry.space_group_name_H-M   'P 1'
#
loop_
_entity.id
_entity.type
_entity.pdbx_description
1 polymer ?
#
loop_
_entity_poly.entity_id
_entity_poly.type
_entity_poly.pdbx_seq_one_letter_code
_entity_poly.pdbx_strand_id
1 'polypeptide(L)'
;MKYLAYHAVLILFFLLPLSGQAHQPNQSFIYLRVYENENVEGRFEIHNSDLQTYFGLDIKDTPKPDDVRPYYNQIKEYLLKHSSFSSKNKAYKIVFTKEISIFPVVKGTFVRFHFYLEDSKELPDEIEVTYSVLLDEDPNHVNMLAYEYNWKAGLINNESIVALDFTKGNATKTLSLTDSSIWKGFVAMVKQGIWHIWIGLDHILFLLALILPSVVRRKKRLVEVAPGKTESRYYIWGWEPVKKFKPAFIYIITVITFFTIAHTITLTLASLEIVSLPSRVVESIIALSIGLAAYHNITPIFKGRDWVIAFVFGLFHGFGFASVLGDLGIKGEFLTLTLFGFNLGVEIGQVVIIALIFPVLFFIRKIKFYPHLLVYLSFLLIIISLYWFIERAFDYDMVLDEKIRRLGGDILRALGLREDYYKT
;
A
#
# COMPACT_ATOMS: atom_id res chain seq x y z
N MET A 1 30.93 -16.18 23.02
CA MET A 1 29.71 -15.41 23.30
C MET A 1 29.50 -14.16 22.40
N LYS A 2 30.54 -13.34 22.10
CA LYS A 2 30.34 -12.13 21.22
C LYS A 2 29.91 -12.47 19.78
N TYR A 3 30.42 -13.55 19.19
CA TYR A 3 30.04 -13.96 17.80
C TYR A 3 28.64 -14.56 17.73
N LEU A 4 28.15 -15.23 18.77
CA LEU A 4 26.79 -15.79 18.81
C LEU A 4 25.72 -14.67 18.79
N ALA A 5 25.97 -13.56 19.49
CA ALA A 5 25.09 -12.39 19.47
C ALA A 5 25.01 -11.71 18.07
N TYR A 6 26.13 -11.74 17.32
CA TYR A 6 26.15 -11.21 15.95
C TYR A 6 25.34 -12.06 14.98
N HIS A 7 25.45 -13.40 15.11
CA HIS A 7 24.66 -14.31 14.28
C HIS A 7 23.17 -14.27 14.66
N ALA A 8 22.84 -14.10 15.95
CA ALA A 8 21.45 -13.96 16.41
C ALA A 8 20.78 -12.67 15.88
N VAL A 9 21.49 -11.53 15.84
CA VAL A 9 20.97 -10.28 15.26
C VAL A 9 20.82 -10.39 13.74
N LEU A 10 21.75 -11.07 13.05
CA LEU A 10 21.64 -11.34 11.62
C LEU A 10 20.44 -12.27 11.34
N ILE A 11 20.26 -13.32 12.12
CA ILE A 11 19.14 -14.27 12.01
C ILE A 11 17.82 -13.60 12.35
N LEU A 12 17.75 -12.70 13.34
CA LEU A 12 16.55 -11.94 13.68
C LEU A 12 16.11 -10.99 12.55
N PHE A 13 17.07 -10.45 11.79
CA PHE A 13 16.79 -9.63 10.60
C PHE A 13 16.31 -10.45 9.40
N PHE A 14 16.75 -11.72 9.29
CA PHE A 14 16.26 -12.67 8.27
C PHE A 14 14.93 -13.33 8.65
N LEU A 15 14.53 -13.27 9.94
CA LEU A 15 13.25 -13.79 10.44
C LEU A 15 12.11 -12.76 10.39
N LEU A 16 12.35 -11.54 9.91
CA LEU A 16 11.24 -10.67 9.51
C LEU A 16 10.53 -11.37 8.34
N PRO A 17 9.24 -11.64 8.45
CA PRO A 17 8.53 -12.32 7.38
C PRO A 17 8.61 -11.47 6.11
N LEU A 18 9.44 -11.89 5.16
CA LEU A 18 9.50 -11.37 3.80
C LEU A 18 8.27 -11.81 2.97
N SER A 19 7.14 -12.04 3.63
CA SER A 19 5.87 -12.31 2.98
C SER A 19 5.17 -11.00 2.63
N GLY A 20 5.84 -10.16 1.87
CA GLY A 20 5.24 -8.99 1.28
C GLY A 20 5.11 -9.24 -0.21
N GLN A 21 3.90 -9.46 -0.65
CA GLN A 21 3.57 -9.18 -2.04
C GLN A 21 3.65 -7.67 -2.21
N ALA A 22 4.36 -7.19 -3.23
CA ALA A 22 4.21 -5.83 -3.74
C ALA A 22 2.89 -5.76 -4.54
N HIS A 23 1.81 -6.29 -3.98
CA HIS A 23 0.48 -6.14 -4.54
C HIS A 23 -0.16 -4.92 -3.87
N GLN A 24 -0.85 -4.14 -4.68
CA GLN A 24 -1.82 -3.17 -4.16
C GLN A 24 -2.67 -3.88 -3.10
N PRO A 25 -3.08 -3.20 -2.02
CA PRO A 25 -4.01 -3.82 -1.09
C PRO A 25 -5.19 -4.33 -1.90
N ASN A 26 -5.42 -5.64 -1.84
CA ASN A 26 -6.55 -6.27 -2.50
C ASN A 26 -7.79 -5.60 -1.95
N GLN A 27 -8.52 -4.93 -2.82
CA GLN A 27 -9.65 -4.10 -2.45
C GLN A 27 -10.83 -4.43 -3.34
N SER A 28 -12.01 -4.51 -2.75
CA SER A 28 -13.26 -4.51 -3.50
C SER A 28 -14.22 -3.47 -2.93
N PHE A 29 -15.13 -3.00 -3.77
CA PHE A 29 -15.95 -1.87 -3.44
C PHE A 29 -17.43 -2.17 -3.64
N ILE A 30 -18.25 -1.55 -2.79
CA ILE A 30 -19.67 -1.31 -3.05
C ILE A 30 -19.83 0.21 -3.23
N TYR A 31 -20.43 0.62 -4.32
CA TYR A 31 -20.91 1.98 -4.51
C TYR A 31 -22.42 2.01 -4.42
N LEU A 32 -22.96 2.97 -3.68
CA LEU A 32 -24.40 3.16 -3.51
C LEU A 32 -24.85 4.53 -4.00
N ARG A 33 -26.04 4.56 -4.60
CA ARG A 33 -26.82 5.74 -4.97
C ARG A 33 -28.16 5.67 -4.26
N VAL A 34 -28.36 6.56 -3.30
CA VAL A 34 -29.58 6.64 -2.51
C VAL A 34 -30.40 7.82 -2.99
N TYR A 35 -31.43 7.52 -3.78
CA TYR A 35 -32.33 8.51 -4.36
C TYR A 35 -33.52 8.80 -3.46
N GLU A 36 -34.18 9.95 -3.70
CA GLU A 36 -35.48 10.25 -3.09
C GLU A 36 -36.58 9.49 -3.83
N ASN A 37 -37.36 8.71 -3.13
CA ASN A 37 -38.52 7.96 -3.67
C ASN A 37 -38.20 6.88 -4.73
N GLU A 38 -36.94 6.50 -4.91
CA GLU A 38 -36.53 5.42 -5.79
C GLU A 38 -35.80 4.31 -5.00
N ASN A 39 -35.66 3.15 -5.60
CA ASN A 39 -34.85 2.09 -4.98
C ASN A 39 -33.37 2.50 -5.00
N VAL A 40 -32.65 2.06 -3.97
CA VAL A 40 -31.20 2.24 -3.91
C VAL A 40 -30.58 1.46 -5.05
N GLU A 41 -29.79 2.13 -5.84
CA GLU A 41 -28.91 1.51 -6.83
C GLU A 41 -27.52 1.32 -6.25
N GLY A 42 -26.81 0.32 -6.76
CA GLY A 42 -25.46 0.09 -6.39
C GLY A 42 -24.69 -0.75 -7.40
N ARG A 43 -23.40 -0.84 -7.19
CA ARG A 43 -22.56 -1.76 -7.92
C ARG A 43 -21.47 -2.33 -7.03
N PHE A 44 -21.13 -3.58 -7.26
CA PHE A 44 -19.91 -4.20 -6.76
C PHE A 44 -18.80 -3.98 -7.77
N GLU A 45 -17.61 -3.66 -7.28
CA GLU A 45 -16.39 -3.56 -8.07
C GLU A 45 -15.35 -4.53 -7.54
N ILE A 46 -14.92 -5.48 -8.36
CA ILE A 46 -13.91 -6.48 -8.02
C ILE A 46 -12.79 -6.40 -9.04
N HIS A 47 -11.55 -6.42 -8.57
CA HIS A 47 -10.41 -6.36 -9.45
C HIS A 47 -10.29 -7.67 -10.26
N ASN A 48 -9.91 -7.57 -11.54
CA ASN A 48 -9.83 -8.73 -12.43
C ASN A 48 -8.81 -9.77 -11.95
N SER A 49 -7.70 -9.37 -11.33
CA SER A 49 -6.75 -10.32 -10.74
C SER A 49 -7.35 -11.16 -9.62
N ASP A 50 -8.28 -10.59 -8.84
CA ASP A 50 -8.95 -11.32 -7.78
C ASP A 50 -9.93 -12.35 -8.36
N LEU A 51 -10.60 -11.99 -9.47
CA LEU A 51 -11.45 -12.93 -10.20
C LEU A 51 -10.63 -14.08 -10.81
N GLN A 52 -9.43 -13.80 -11.33
CA GLN A 52 -8.51 -14.83 -11.82
C GLN A 52 -8.01 -15.72 -10.67
N THR A 53 -7.55 -15.11 -9.58
CA THR A 53 -6.84 -15.82 -8.51
C THR A 53 -7.79 -16.62 -7.62
N TYR A 54 -8.90 -16.02 -7.16
CA TYR A 54 -9.77 -16.62 -6.15
C TYR A 54 -10.98 -17.35 -6.73
N PHE A 55 -11.40 -16.97 -7.94
CA PHE A 55 -12.48 -17.65 -8.64
C PHE A 55 -11.99 -18.60 -9.75
N GLY A 56 -10.68 -18.58 -10.05
CA GLY A 56 -10.09 -19.41 -11.10
C GLY A 56 -10.59 -19.09 -12.50
N LEU A 57 -10.96 -17.84 -12.77
CA LEU A 57 -11.54 -17.44 -14.05
C LEU A 57 -10.44 -17.23 -15.10
N ASP A 58 -10.65 -17.82 -16.28
CA ASP A 58 -9.79 -17.58 -17.44
C ASP A 58 -10.24 -16.30 -18.17
N ILE A 59 -9.91 -15.16 -17.62
CA ILE A 59 -10.17 -13.84 -18.18
C ILE A 59 -8.85 -13.08 -18.39
N LYS A 60 -8.83 -12.19 -19.38
CA LYS A 60 -7.64 -11.38 -19.70
C LYS A 60 -7.40 -10.29 -18.64
N ASP A 61 -6.20 -9.74 -18.61
CA ASP A 61 -5.85 -8.60 -17.72
C ASP A 61 -6.66 -7.34 -18.05
N THR A 62 -7.07 -7.19 -19.29
CA THR A 62 -8.01 -6.16 -19.76
C THR A 62 -9.24 -6.82 -20.36
N PRO A 63 -10.15 -7.37 -19.53
CA PRO A 63 -11.31 -8.08 -20.03
C PRO A 63 -12.32 -7.13 -20.68
N LYS A 64 -13.12 -7.68 -21.59
CA LYS A 64 -14.35 -7.05 -22.05
C LYS A 64 -15.54 -7.62 -21.27
N PRO A 65 -16.70 -6.95 -21.25
CA PRO A 65 -17.89 -7.48 -20.58
C PRO A 65 -18.24 -8.91 -20.99
N ASP A 66 -18.05 -9.24 -22.28
CA ASP A 66 -18.35 -10.57 -22.84
C ASP A 66 -17.37 -11.66 -22.36
N ASP A 67 -16.14 -11.32 -22.00
CA ASP A 67 -15.17 -12.27 -21.43
C ASP A 67 -15.61 -12.71 -20.01
N VAL A 68 -16.31 -11.84 -19.26
CA VAL A 68 -16.80 -12.10 -17.91
C VAL A 68 -18.20 -12.73 -17.90
N ARG A 69 -19.00 -12.47 -18.93
CA ARG A 69 -20.40 -12.92 -19.00
C ARG A 69 -20.63 -14.42 -18.76
N PRO A 70 -19.76 -15.36 -19.22
CA PRO A 70 -19.91 -16.80 -18.92
C PRO A 70 -19.88 -17.09 -17.41
N TYR A 71 -19.16 -16.31 -16.63
CA TYR A 71 -18.96 -16.51 -15.19
C TYR A 71 -19.93 -15.70 -14.30
N TYR A 72 -20.83 -14.92 -14.94
CA TYR A 72 -21.73 -14.00 -14.24
C TYR A 72 -22.54 -14.66 -13.13
N ASN A 73 -23.11 -15.84 -13.37
CA ASN A 73 -23.93 -16.51 -12.36
C ASN A 73 -23.11 -16.98 -11.16
N GLN A 74 -21.90 -17.50 -11.39
CA GLN A 74 -20.97 -17.92 -10.35
C GLN A 74 -20.60 -16.73 -9.45
N ILE A 75 -20.22 -15.60 -10.05
CA ILE A 75 -19.83 -14.39 -9.33
C ILE A 75 -21.05 -13.83 -8.56
N LYS A 76 -22.21 -13.76 -9.21
CA LYS A 76 -23.44 -13.29 -8.59
C LYS A 76 -23.81 -14.10 -7.35
N GLU A 77 -23.77 -15.44 -7.42
CA GLU A 77 -24.06 -16.31 -6.27
C GLU A 77 -23.09 -16.08 -5.13
N TYR A 78 -21.81 -15.92 -5.43
CA TYR A 78 -20.80 -15.60 -4.44
C TYR A 78 -21.07 -14.22 -3.80
N LEU A 79 -21.34 -13.19 -4.58
CA LEU A 79 -21.66 -11.85 -4.07
C LEU A 79 -22.89 -11.84 -3.18
N LEU A 80 -23.96 -12.59 -3.55
CA LEU A 80 -25.16 -12.73 -2.74
C LEU A 80 -24.91 -13.45 -1.41
N LYS A 81 -23.97 -14.39 -1.40
CA LYS A 81 -23.59 -15.11 -0.16
C LYS A 81 -22.78 -14.23 0.79
N HIS A 82 -21.96 -13.32 0.25
CA HIS A 82 -21.00 -12.50 0.99
C HIS A 82 -21.43 -11.04 1.19
N SER A 83 -22.68 -10.70 0.81
CA SER A 83 -23.20 -9.33 0.94
C SER A 83 -24.64 -9.33 1.35
N SER A 84 -25.00 -8.48 2.30
CA SER A 84 -26.40 -8.27 2.70
C SER A 84 -26.64 -6.84 3.15
N PHE A 85 -27.89 -6.40 2.96
CA PHE A 85 -28.38 -5.11 3.43
C PHE A 85 -29.65 -5.36 4.24
N SER A 86 -29.69 -4.84 5.46
CA SER A 86 -30.85 -5.03 6.35
C SER A 86 -31.10 -3.80 7.22
N SER A 87 -32.30 -3.70 7.73
CA SER A 87 -32.65 -2.82 8.83
C SER A 87 -33.25 -3.66 9.96
N LYS A 88 -33.57 -3.06 11.12
CA LYS A 88 -34.07 -3.77 12.29
C LYS A 88 -35.24 -4.73 11.97
N ASN A 89 -36.08 -4.40 10.98
CA ASN A 89 -37.32 -5.13 10.69
C ASN A 89 -37.40 -5.65 9.23
N LYS A 90 -36.37 -5.43 8.39
CA LYS A 90 -36.43 -5.75 6.97
C LYS A 90 -35.05 -6.07 6.40
N ALA A 91 -34.95 -7.19 5.68
CA ALA A 91 -33.83 -7.49 4.81
C ALA A 91 -34.16 -6.98 3.38
N TYR A 92 -33.19 -6.31 2.76
CA TYR A 92 -33.34 -5.80 1.40
C TYR A 92 -32.74 -6.80 0.42
N LYS A 93 -33.52 -7.22 -0.55
CA LYS A 93 -33.05 -8.17 -1.55
C LYS A 93 -32.20 -7.47 -2.60
N ILE A 94 -31.00 -7.99 -2.84
CA ILE A 94 -30.11 -7.53 -3.91
C ILE A 94 -30.57 -8.12 -5.23
N VAL A 95 -30.97 -7.28 -6.17
CA VAL A 95 -31.40 -7.67 -7.52
C VAL A 95 -30.38 -7.15 -8.54
N PHE A 96 -29.67 -8.06 -9.21
CA PHE A 96 -28.68 -7.70 -10.22
C PHE A 96 -29.36 -7.37 -11.55
N THR A 97 -28.88 -6.29 -12.23
CA THR A 97 -29.43 -5.82 -13.51
C THR A 97 -28.90 -6.60 -14.72
N LYS A 98 -27.99 -7.56 -14.53
CA LYS A 98 -27.22 -8.25 -15.59
C LYS A 98 -26.27 -7.36 -16.40
N GLU A 99 -26.19 -6.09 -16.07
CA GLU A 99 -25.22 -5.18 -16.64
C GLU A 99 -23.83 -5.47 -16.03
N ILE A 100 -22.85 -5.63 -16.93
CA ILE A 100 -21.43 -5.73 -16.58
C ILE A 100 -20.76 -4.55 -17.25
N SER A 101 -20.07 -3.74 -16.49
CA SER A 101 -19.20 -2.70 -17.01
C SER A 101 -17.76 -2.90 -16.56
N ILE A 102 -16.85 -2.39 -17.35
CA ILE A 102 -15.41 -2.57 -17.16
C ILE A 102 -14.80 -1.21 -16.89
N PHE A 103 -14.06 -1.10 -15.82
CA PHE A 103 -13.38 0.12 -15.44
C PHE A 103 -11.87 -0.11 -15.45
N PRO A 104 -11.16 0.33 -16.49
CA PRO A 104 -9.72 0.20 -16.56
C PRO A 104 -9.04 1.10 -15.53
N VAL A 105 -8.05 0.56 -14.87
CA VAL A 105 -7.22 1.26 -13.90
C VAL A 105 -5.76 1.12 -14.30
N VAL A 106 -4.85 1.85 -13.65
CA VAL A 106 -3.43 1.83 -14.00
C VAL A 106 -2.84 0.41 -13.92
N LYS A 107 -3.34 -0.43 -13.01
CA LYS A 107 -2.92 -1.82 -12.83
C LYS A 107 -4.12 -2.75 -12.93
N GLY A 108 -4.42 -3.21 -14.14
CA GLY A 108 -5.52 -4.15 -14.38
C GLY A 108 -6.86 -3.45 -14.60
N THR A 109 -7.91 -4.02 -14.07
CA THR A 109 -9.27 -3.59 -14.42
C THR A 109 -10.22 -3.99 -13.30
N PHE A 110 -11.13 -3.09 -12.92
CA PHE A 110 -12.27 -3.44 -12.10
C PHE A 110 -13.44 -3.91 -12.98
N VAL A 111 -14.02 -5.04 -12.59
CA VAL A 111 -15.26 -5.55 -13.16
C VAL A 111 -16.40 -5.11 -12.25
N ARG A 112 -17.39 -4.45 -12.85
CA ARG A 112 -18.53 -3.84 -12.18
C ARG A 112 -19.78 -4.65 -12.40
N PHE A 113 -20.46 -5.02 -11.29
CA PHE A 113 -21.72 -5.75 -11.29
C PHE A 113 -22.79 -4.86 -10.70
N HIS A 114 -23.71 -4.39 -11.54
CA HIS A 114 -24.75 -3.44 -11.15
C HIS A 114 -25.96 -4.15 -10.51
N PHE A 115 -26.50 -3.54 -9.46
CA PHE A 115 -27.66 -4.06 -8.73
C PHE A 115 -28.53 -2.92 -8.22
N TYR A 116 -29.73 -3.27 -7.76
CA TYR A 116 -30.55 -2.42 -6.92
C TYR A 116 -31.10 -3.21 -5.73
N LEU A 117 -31.48 -2.50 -4.68
CA LEU A 117 -32.15 -3.09 -3.52
C LEU A 117 -33.65 -3.03 -3.73
N GLU A 118 -34.30 -4.19 -3.78
CA GLU A 118 -35.74 -4.29 -3.95
C GLU A 118 -36.45 -3.72 -2.71
N ASP A 119 -37.55 -2.99 -2.91
CA ASP A 119 -38.36 -2.33 -1.88
C ASP A 119 -37.58 -1.37 -0.96
N SER A 120 -36.58 -0.67 -1.49
CA SER A 120 -35.75 0.26 -0.73
C SER A 120 -36.08 1.74 -0.97
N LYS A 121 -37.28 2.06 -1.48
CA LYS A 121 -37.70 3.45 -1.73
C LYS A 121 -37.79 4.28 -0.45
N GLU A 122 -38.17 3.64 0.66
CA GLU A 122 -38.22 4.25 1.99
C GLU A 122 -37.21 3.54 2.89
N LEU A 123 -36.01 4.12 3.01
CA LEU A 123 -34.99 3.62 3.91
C LEU A 123 -35.04 4.33 5.27
N PRO A 124 -34.80 3.63 6.37
CA PRO A 124 -34.54 4.23 7.67
C PRO A 124 -33.24 5.06 7.61
N ASP A 125 -32.96 5.78 8.69
CA ASP A 125 -31.74 6.59 8.79
C ASP A 125 -30.47 5.74 8.91
N GLU A 126 -30.62 4.49 9.32
CA GLU A 126 -29.50 3.53 9.46
C GLU A 126 -29.90 2.16 8.89
N ILE A 127 -28.97 1.55 8.16
CA ILE A 127 -29.07 0.16 7.71
C ILE A 127 -27.80 -0.61 8.12
N GLU A 128 -27.96 -1.91 8.35
CA GLU A 128 -26.84 -2.81 8.55
C GLU A 128 -26.37 -3.34 7.21
N VAL A 129 -25.08 -3.31 6.97
CA VAL A 129 -24.44 -3.82 5.74
C VAL A 129 -23.42 -4.87 6.14
N THR A 130 -23.54 -6.06 5.54
CA THR A 130 -22.49 -7.08 5.57
C THR A 130 -21.79 -7.11 4.21
N TYR A 131 -20.46 -7.10 4.23
CA TYR A 131 -19.64 -7.22 3.02
C TYR A 131 -18.35 -7.96 3.33
N SER A 132 -18.37 -9.28 3.07
CA SER A 132 -17.27 -10.20 3.39
C SER A 132 -16.59 -10.80 2.16
N VAL A 133 -16.77 -10.20 0.99
CA VAL A 133 -16.16 -10.65 -0.27
C VAL A 133 -14.65 -10.75 -0.10
N LEU A 134 -14.07 -11.91 -0.42
CA LEU A 134 -12.64 -12.24 -0.37
C LEU A 134 -11.95 -12.10 1.01
N LEU A 135 -12.68 -11.78 2.09
CA LEU A 135 -12.07 -11.62 3.41
C LEU A 135 -11.61 -12.94 4.04
N ASP A 136 -12.19 -14.06 3.61
CA ASP A 136 -11.78 -15.39 4.07
C ASP A 136 -10.62 -15.94 3.23
N GLU A 137 -10.62 -15.65 1.95
CA GLU A 137 -9.61 -16.08 0.98
C GLU A 137 -8.31 -15.30 1.13
N ASP A 138 -8.40 -13.98 1.41
CA ASP A 138 -7.25 -13.11 1.65
C ASP A 138 -7.43 -12.31 2.95
N PRO A 139 -6.68 -12.64 4.01
CA PRO A 139 -6.75 -11.91 5.28
C PRO A 139 -6.36 -10.42 5.20
N ASN A 140 -5.67 -10.02 4.13
CA ASN A 140 -5.25 -8.63 3.91
C ASN A 140 -6.21 -7.86 3.01
N HIS A 141 -7.26 -8.52 2.50
CA HIS A 141 -8.28 -7.88 1.68
C HIS A 141 -9.06 -6.85 2.50
N VAL A 142 -9.31 -5.69 1.91
CA VAL A 142 -10.11 -4.62 2.53
C VAL A 142 -11.27 -4.28 1.61
N ASN A 143 -12.47 -4.44 2.12
CA ASN A 143 -13.68 -4.05 1.41
C ASN A 143 -14.10 -2.64 1.81
N MET A 144 -14.60 -1.88 0.87
CA MET A 144 -15.07 -0.51 1.10
C MET A 144 -16.48 -0.31 0.55
N LEU A 145 -17.25 0.51 1.27
CA LEU A 145 -18.52 1.00 0.79
C LEU A 145 -18.44 2.52 0.66
N ALA A 146 -18.81 3.04 -0.50
CA ALA A 146 -18.84 4.45 -0.79
C ALA A 146 -20.22 4.89 -1.30
N TYR A 147 -20.58 6.13 -1.01
CA TYR A 147 -21.71 6.81 -1.66
C TYR A 147 -21.24 7.54 -2.90
N GLU A 148 -21.91 7.34 -4.02
CA GLU A 148 -21.82 8.24 -5.19
C GLU A 148 -22.89 9.32 -5.14
N TYR A 149 -24.02 8.99 -4.57
CA TYR A 149 -25.15 9.90 -4.41
C TYR A 149 -25.93 9.52 -3.16
N ASN A 150 -26.27 10.48 -2.32
CA ASN A 150 -27.12 10.27 -1.17
C ASN A 150 -27.91 11.55 -0.86
N TRP A 151 -29.17 11.62 -1.31
CA TRP A 151 -30.02 12.78 -1.12
C TRP A 151 -30.32 13.06 0.35
N LYS A 152 -30.48 12.02 1.21
CA LYS A 152 -30.70 12.16 2.65
C LYS A 152 -29.54 12.88 3.36
N ALA A 153 -28.34 12.69 2.86
CA ALA A 153 -27.12 13.32 3.37
C ALA A 153 -26.75 14.61 2.67
N GLY A 154 -27.55 15.06 1.68
CA GLY A 154 -27.25 16.24 0.88
C GLY A 154 -26.11 16.06 -0.14
N LEU A 155 -25.73 14.81 -0.45
CA LEU A 155 -24.69 14.49 -1.42
C LEU A 155 -25.32 14.37 -2.82
N ILE A 156 -25.33 15.44 -3.59
CA ILE A 156 -26.04 15.52 -4.87
C ILE A 156 -25.14 15.61 -6.11
N ASN A 157 -23.81 15.67 -5.93
CA ASN A 157 -22.88 15.98 -7.01
C ASN A 157 -22.05 14.78 -7.52
N ASN A 158 -22.51 13.53 -7.37
CA ASN A 158 -21.74 12.33 -7.71
C ASN A 158 -20.36 12.25 -7.01
N GLU A 159 -20.28 12.73 -5.81
CA GLU A 159 -19.06 12.67 -4.99
C GLU A 159 -18.98 11.32 -4.29
N SER A 160 -18.01 10.50 -4.64
CA SER A 160 -17.80 9.20 -3.95
C SER A 160 -17.18 9.41 -2.58
N ILE A 161 -17.96 9.21 -1.54
CA ILE A 161 -17.49 9.29 -0.15
C ILE A 161 -17.44 7.89 0.44
N VAL A 162 -16.24 7.46 0.87
CA VAL A 162 -16.08 6.21 1.61
C VAL A 162 -16.79 6.33 2.95
N ALA A 163 -17.83 5.55 3.13
CA ALA A 163 -18.65 5.54 4.34
C ALA A 163 -18.22 4.45 5.32
N LEU A 164 -17.83 3.27 4.81
CA LEU A 164 -17.44 2.12 5.62
C LEU A 164 -16.25 1.40 4.99
N ASP A 165 -15.42 0.81 5.86
CA ASP A 165 -14.39 -0.18 5.53
C ASP A 165 -14.75 -1.51 6.19
N PHE A 166 -14.46 -2.65 5.56
CA PHE A 166 -14.71 -3.98 6.12
C PHE A 166 -13.42 -4.80 6.05
N THR A 167 -13.15 -5.54 7.10
CA THR A 167 -11.97 -6.38 7.23
C THR A 167 -12.34 -7.73 7.84
N LYS A 168 -11.44 -8.70 7.78
CA LYS A 168 -11.65 -10.01 8.40
C LYS A 168 -11.97 -9.84 9.90
N GLY A 169 -13.09 -10.43 10.32
CA GLY A 169 -13.62 -10.30 11.69
C GLY A 169 -14.49 -9.05 11.94
N ASN A 170 -14.60 -8.13 10.96
CA ASN A 170 -15.43 -6.94 11.05
C ASN A 170 -16.15 -6.68 9.71
N ALA A 171 -16.86 -7.69 9.23
CA ALA A 171 -17.55 -7.70 7.93
C ALA A 171 -18.97 -7.12 7.96
N THR A 172 -19.51 -6.83 9.14
CA THR A 172 -20.87 -6.29 9.30
C THR A 172 -20.80 -4.96 10.04
N LYS A 173 -21.38 -3.91 9.47
CA LYS A 173 -21.36 -2.56 10.04
C LYS A 173 -22.66 -1.82 9.77
N THR A 174 -22.99 -0.88 10.66
CA THR A 174 -24.11 0.05 10.48
C THR A 174 -23.70 1.19 9.55
N LEU A 175 -24.48 1.38 8.51
CA LEU A 175 -24.37 2.48 7.54
C LEU A 175 -25.41 3.54 7.87
N SER A 176 -24.95 4.74 8.25
CA SER A 176 -25.84 5.89 8.43
C SER A 176 -26.13 6.53 7.07
N LEU A 177 -27.39 6.67 6.71
CA LEU A 177 -27.84 7.29 5.48
C LEU A 177 -28.03 8.81 5.62
N THR A 178 -28.14 9.31 6.85
CA THR A 178 -28.33 10.75 7.15
C THR A 178 -27.05 11.44 7.60
N ASP A 179 -26.12 10.66 8.16
CA ASP A 179 -24.83 11.17 8.66
C ASP A 179 -23.74 10.87 7.63
N SER A 180 -23.60 11.71 6.65
CA SER A 180 -22.41 11.75 5.79
C SER A 180 -21.23 12.26 6.64
N SER A 181 -20.72 11.42 7.52
CA SER A 181 -19.63 11.82 8.38
C SER A 181 -18.33 11.89 7.57
N ILE A 182 -18.07 13.08 7.03
CA ILE A 182 -16.79 13.51 6.46
C ILE A 182 -15.64 13.03 7.35
N TRP A 183 -15.85 13.05 8.68
CA TRP A 183 -14.88 12.59 9.65
C TRP A 183 -14.62 11.08 9.61
N LYS A 184 -15.64 10.25 9.41
CA LYS A 184 -15.46 8.78 9.26
C LYS A 184 -14.67 8.48 7.99
N GLY A 185 -14.97 9.14 6.87
CA GLY A 185 -14.20 9.03 5.63
C GLY A 185 -12.74 9.46 5.81
N PHE A 186 -12.52 10.59 6.48
CA PHE A 186 -11.17 11.06 6.80
C PHE A 186 -10.36 10.04 7.63
N VAL A 187 -10.94 9.51 8.72
CA VAL A 187 -10.29 8.50 9.56
C VAL A 187 -10.03 7.21 8.78
N ALA A 188 -10.94 6.79 7.91
CA ALA A 188 -10.73 5.64 7.04
C ALA A 188 -9.53 5.86 6.11
N MET A 189 -9.39 7.06 5.54
CA MET A 189 -8.23 7.40 4.70
C MET A 189 -6.91 7.46 5.49
N VAL A 190 -6.93 7.97 6.71
CA VAL A 190 -5.74 7.92 7.59
C VAL A 190 -5.31 6.47 7.85
N LYS A 191 -6.25 5.58 8.19
CA LYS A 191 -5.96 4.16 8.38
C LYS A 191 -5.41 3.52 7.10
N GLN A 192 -5.99 3.84 5.95
CA GLN A 192 -5.55 3.35 4.65
C GLN A 192 -4.11 3.80 4.33
N GLY A 193 -3.76 5.05 4.63
CA GLY A 193 -2.40 5.56 4.46
C GLY A 193 -1.38 4.85 5.37
N ILE A 194 -1.75 4.58 6.62
CA ILE A 194 -0.91 3.79 7.55
C ILE A 194 -0.69 2.39 6.98
N TRP A 195 -1.78 1.73 6.58
CA TRP A 195 -1.76 0.37 6.05
C TRP A 195 -0.95 0.27 4.76
N HIS A 196 -1.11 1.24 3.85
CA HIS A 196 -0.34 1.34 2.62
C HIS A 196 1.18 1.26 2.85
N ILE A 197 1.68 2.00 3.84
CA ILE A 197 3.11 1.98 4.20
C ILE A 197 3.52 0.64 4.83
N TRP A 198 2.67 0.04 5.65
CA TRP A 198 3.02 -1.17 6.39
C TRP A 198 3.03 -2.43 5.54
N ILE A 199 2.18 -2.51 4.51
CA ILE A 199 2.16 -3.65 3.58
C ILE A 199 3.04 -3.41 2.33
N GLY A 200 3.32 -2.14 2.01
CA GLY A 200 4.15 -1.77 0.86
C GLY A 200 5.63 -2.07 1.09
N LEU A 201 6.13 -3.22 0.63
CA LEU A 201 7.54 -3.57 0.76
C LEU A 201 8.48 -2.52 0.17
N ASP A 202 8.09 -1.90 -0.94
CA ASP A 202 8.85 -0.82 -1.58
C ASP A 202 9.10 0.31 -0.60
N HIS A 203 8.07 0.72 0.16
CA HIS A 203 8.16 1.76 1.17
C HIS A 203 9.04 1.34 2.35
N ILE A 204 8.85 0.11 2.83
CA ILE A 204 9.63 -0.42 3.96
C ILE A 204 11.13 -0.52 3.60
N LEU A 205 11.46 -1.06 2.42
CA LEU A 205 12.85 -1.19 1.99
C LEU A 205 13.49 0.16 1.67
N PHE A 206 12.74 1.08 1.05
CA PHE A 206 13.20 2.44 0.85
C PHE A 206 13.45 3.16 2.17
N LEU A 207 12.51 3.06 3.12
CA LEU A 207 12.65 3.62 4.45
C LEU A 207 13.84 3.00 5.20
N LEU A 208 14.06 1.70 5.08
CA LEU A 208 15.23 1.02 5.64
C LEU A 208 16.53 1.58 5.06
N ALA A 209 16.59 1.80 3.75
CA ALA A 209 17.76 2.43 3.10
C ALA A 209 18.07 3.82 3.69
N LEU A 210 17.03 4.61 4.02
CA LEU A 210 17.18 5.94 4.61
C LEU A 210 17.52 5.91 6.10
N ILE A 211 16.97 4.96 6.86
CA ILE A 211 17.18 4.88 8.33
C ILE A 211 18.58 4.36 8.66
N LEU A 212 19.11 3.40 7.89
CA LEU A 212 20.41 2.79 8.18
C LEU A 212 21.54 3.80 8.41
N PRO A 213 21.76 4.82 7.56
CA PRO A 213 22.81 5.82 7.75
C PRO A 213 22.46 6.89 8.81
N SER A 214 21.21 6.99 9.27
CA SER A 214 20.74 8.10 10.14
C SER A 214 21.42 8.15 11.52
N VAL A 215 21.91 7.01 12.01
CA VAL A 215 22.57 6.87 13.32
C VAL A 215 24.10 6.93 13.25
N VAL A 216 24.66 7.13 12.04
CA VAL A 216 26.11 7.26 11.79
C VAL A 216 26.39 8.43 10.85
N ARG A 217 27.63 8.91 10.84
CA ARG A 217 28.08 9.95 9.91
C ARG A 217 29.30 9.46 9.17
N ARG A 218 29.42 9.85 7.90
CA ARG A 218 30.59 9.53 7.09
C ARG A 218 31.81 10.31 7.52
N LYS A 219 32.90 9.56 7.70
CA LYS A 219 34.25 10.10 7.92
C LYS A 219 34.95 10.31 6.59
N LYS A 220 35.54 11.49 6.42
CA LYS A 220 36.43 11.76 5.32
C LYS A 220 37.85 11.38 5.71
N ARG A 221 38.59 10.77 4.78
CA ARG A 221 40.03 10.52 4.89
C ARG A 221 40.77 11.38 3.93
N LEU A 222 41.85 12.00 4.38
CA LEU A 222 42.80 12.68 3.52
C LEU A 222 43.63 11.64 2.78
N VAL A 223 43.58 11.65 1.47
CA VAL A 223 44.36 10.76 0.58
C VAL A 223 45.29 11.62 -0.21
N GLU A 224 46.58 11.31 -0.19
CA GLU A 224 47.57 11.95 -1.02
C GLU A 224 47.41 11.46 -2.46
N VAL A 225 47.00 12.35 -3.37
CA VAL A 225 46.75 12.06 -4.80
C VAL A 225 47.93 12.42 -5.68
N ALA A 226 48.85 13.26 -5.20
CA ALA A 226 50.13 13.59 -5.80
C ALA A 226 51.07 14.12 -4.71
N PRO A 227 52.39 14.14 -4.92
CA PRO A 227 53.31 14.68 -3.95
C PRO A 227 52.92 16.09 -3.50
N GLY A 228 52.59 16.24 -2.21
CA GLY A 228 52.11 17.47 -1.58
C GLY A 228 50.67 17.90 -1.87
N LYS A 229 49.86 17.09 -2.59
CA LYS A 229 48.43 17.32 -2.80
C LYS A 229 47.58 16.27 -2.08
N THR A 230 46.84 16.69 -1.05
CA THR A 230 45.90 15.85 -0.33
C THR A 230 44.47 16.18 -0.74
N GLU A 231 43.69 15.15 -1.09
CA GLU A 231 42.24 15.25 -1.29
C GLU A 231 41.46 14.57 -0.17
N SER A 232 40.33 15.16 0.20
CA SER A 232 39.43 14.58 1.17
C SER A 232 38.46 13.63 0.46
N ARG A 233 38.68 12.32 0.62
CA ARG A 233 37.80 11.27 0.02
C ARG A 233 37.01 10.53 1.08
N TYR A 234 35.80 10.10 0.71
CA TYR A 234 34.99 9.22 1.53
C TYR A 234 35.53 7.79 1.45
N TYR A 235 35.52 7.12 2.60
CA TYR A 235 35.92 5.73 2.74
C TYR A 235 34.69 4.86 3.01
N ILE A 236 34.52 3.77 2.27
CA ILE A 236 33.31 2.92 2.33
C ILE A 236 32.98 2.42 3.74
N TRP A 237 34.01 2.11 4.54
CA TRP A 237 33.90 1.65 5.93
C TRP A 237 34.04 2.78 6.96
N GLY A 238 34.21 4.01 6.49
CA GLY A 238 34.48 5.17 7.33
C GLY A 238 33.19 5.78 7.91
N TRP A 239 32.64 5.14 8.90
CA TRP A 239 31.46 5.59 9.59
C TRP A 239 31.73 5.85 11.08
N GLU A 240 31.23 6.96 11.60
CA GLU A 240 31.30 7.33 13.01
C GLU A 240 29.89 7.43 13.60
N PRO A 241 29.65 6.86 14.81
CA PRO A 241 28.36 6.92 15.44
C PRO A 241 27.99 8.36 15.81
N VAL A 242 26.73 8.76 15.56
CA VAL A 242 26.21 10.05 16.00
C VAL A 242 26.20 10.14 17.54
N LYS A 243 26.49 11.32 18.07
CA LYS A 243 26.63 11.51 19.53
C LYS A 243 25.27 11.60 20.24
N LYS A 244 24.29 12.29 19.67
CA LYS A 244 23.03 12.63 20.32
C LYS A 244 21.85 11.99 19.60
N PHE A 245 20.91 11.40 20.37
CA PHE A 245 19.69 10.77 19.85
C PHE A 245 18.76 11.78 19.17
N LYS A 246 18.32 12.81 19.90
CA LYS A 246 17.30 13.76 19.46
C LYS A 246 17.62 14.42 18.11
N PRO A 247 18.83 15.00 17.87
CA PRO A 247 19.14 15.58 16.56
C PRO A 247 19.13 14.59 15.41
N ALA A 248 19.58 13.33 15.63
CA ALA A 248 19.59 12.31 14.60
C ALA A 248 18.18 11.80 14.31
N PHE A 249 17.33 11.67 15.34
CA PHE A 249 15.93 11.31 15.19
C PHE A 249 15.13 12.40 14.43
N ILE A 250 15.29 13.67 14.82
CA ILE A 250 14.63 14.78 14.11
C ILE A 250 15.10 14.85 12.66
N TYR A 251 16.39 14.60 12.40
CA TYR A 251 16.91 14.59 11.04
C TYR A 251 16.21 13.55 10.16
N ILE A 252 16.07 12.31 10.62
CA ILE A 252 15.40 11.27 9.82
C ILE A 252 13.90 11.57 9.66
N ILE A 253 13.22 12.09 10.68
CA ILE A 253 11.83 12.56 10.56
C ILE A 253 11.74 13.64 9.47
N THR A 254 12.65 14.62 9.46
CA THR A 254 12.65 15.65 8.41
C THR A 254 12.82 15.05 7.02
N VAL A 255 13.70 14.07 6.85
CA VAL A 255 13.92 13.41 5.55
C VAL A 255 12.65 12.73 5.06
N ILE A 256 11.93 12.00 5.93
CA ILE A 256 10.70 11.33 5.52
C ILE A 256 9.55 12.31 5.28
N THR A 257 9.47 13.41 6.04
CA THR A 257 8.45 14.46 5.78
C THR A 257 8.63 15.07 4.39
N PHE A 258 9.86 15.29 3.93
CA PHE A 258 10.11 15.71 2.54
C PHE A 258 9.67 14.67 1.51
N PHE A 259 9.83 13.37 1.82
CA PHE A 259 9.29 12.30 0.98
C PHE A 259 7.75 12.38 0.93
N THR A 260 7.07 12.50 2.08
CA THR A 260 5.61 12.59 2.14
C THR A 260 5.07 13.83 1.44
N ILE A 261 5.73 14.99 1.56
CA ILE A 261 5.35 16.21 0.82
C ILE A 261 5.43 15.95 -0.69
N ALA A 262 6.51 15.38 -1.18
CA ALA A 262 6.68 15.06 -2.60
C ALA A 262 5.65 14.05 -3.09
N HIS A 263 5.41 13.00 -2.30
CA HIS A 263 4.39 11.98 -2.53
C HIS A 263 2.99 12.63 -2.63
N THR A 264 2.65 13.52 -1.70
CA THR A 264 1.39 14.25 -1.71
C THR A 264 1.19 15.07 -2.99
N ILE A 265 2.24 15.77 -3.44
CA ILE A 265 2.18 16.59 -4.66
C ILE A 265 1.81 15.71 -5.86
N THR A 266 2.52 14.63 -6.10
CA THR A 266 2.30 13.80 -7.27
C THR A 266 1.06 12.94 -7.17
N LEU A 267 0.72 12.46 -5.99
CA LEU A 267 -0.56 11.79 -5.75
C LEU A 267 -1.73 12.73 -6.07
N THR A 268 -1.66 14.00 -5.65
CA THR A 268 -2.69 15.00 -5.96
C THR A 268 -2.78 15.27 -7.45
N LEU A 269 -1.64 15.49 -8.14
CA LEU A 269 -1.63 15.74 -9.58
C LEU A 269 -2.19 14.57 -10.38
N ALA A 270 -1.91 13.36 -9.97
CA ALA A 270 -2.39 12.16 -10.62
C ALA A 270 -3.88 11.88 -10.30
N SER A 271 -4.32 12.09 -9.06
CA SER A 271 -5.74 11.95 -8.68
C SER A 271 -6.65 12.99 -9.33
N LEU A 272 -6.11 14.16 -9.70
CA LEU A 272 -6.79 15.18 -10.50
C LEU A 272 -6.69 14.92 -12.01
N GLU A 273 -6.10 13.81 -12.42
CA GLU A 273 -5.88 13.46 -13.84
C GLU A 273 -5.05 14.51 -14.62
N ILE A 274 -4.33 15.40 -13.92
CA ILE A 274 -3.46 16.43 -14.54
C ILE A 274 -2.23 15.79 -15.16
N VAL A 275 -1.67 14.76 -14.49
CA VAL A 275 -0.51 14.00 -14.96
C VAL A 275 -0.79 12.53 -14.79
N SER A 276 -0.70 11.78 -15.87
CA SER A 276 -0.79 10.32 -15.83
C SER A 276 0.50 9.71 -16.39
N LEU A 277 1.05 8.75 -15.67
CA LEU A 277 2.24 8.01 -16.08
C LEU A 277 1.89 6.53 -16.18
N PRO A 278 2.45 5.81 -17.18
CA PRO A 278 2.27 4.36 -17.25
C PRO A 278 2.76 3.68 -15.98
N SER A 279 1.95 2.82 -15.36
CA SER A 279 2.25 2.10 -14.12
C SER A 279 3.59 1.39 -14.17
N ARG A 280 3.87 0.71 -15.27
CA ARG A 280 5.13 0.01 -15.52
C ARG A 280 6.35 0.90 -15.36
N VAL A 281 6.31 2.13 -15.87
CA VAL A 281 7.39 3.11 -15.75
C VAL A 281 7.53 3.55 -14.29
N VAL A 282 6.43 3.88 -13.65
CA VAL A 282 6.40 4.32 -12.24
C VAL A 282 6.97 3.25 -11.33
N GLU A 283 6.49 2.03 -11.43
CA GLU A 283 6.93 0.91 -10.59
C GLU A 283 8.41 0.54 -10.83
N SER A 284 8.87 0.63 -12.08
CA SER A 284 10.28 0.42 -12.39
C SER A 284 11.16 1.48 -11.73
N ILE A 285 10.73 2.76 -11.75
CA ILE A 285 11.46 3.85 -11.08
C ILE A 285 11.40 3.70 -9.56
N ILE A 286 10.26 3.29 -9.00
CA ILE A 286 10.13 2.99 -7.57
C ILE A 286 11.14 1.90 -7.17
N ALA A 287 11.19 0.80 -7.89
CA ALA A 287 12.17 -0.25 -7.63
C ALA A 287 13.61 0.28 -7.69
N LEU A 288 13.96 1.03 -8.74
CA LEU A 288 15.29 1.60 -8.91
C LEU A 288 15.65 2.60 -7.79
N SER A 289 14.67 3.34 -7.26
CA SER A 289 14.87 4.33 -6.19
C SER A 289 15.42 3.71 -4.90
N ILE A 290 14.99 2.49 -4.57
CA ILE A 290 15.50 1.72 -3.41
C ILE A 290 17.00 1.44 -3.58
N GLY A 291 17.40 0.98 -4.78
CA GLY A 291 18.80 0.70 -5.10
C GLY A 291 19.67 1.95 -5.09
N LEU A 292 19.15 3.06 -5.61
CA LEU A 292 19.88 4.34 -5.61
C LEU A 292 20.03 4.92 -4.20
N ALA A 293 19.01 4.80 -3.33
CA ALA A 293 19.11 5.16 -1.93
C ALA A 293 20.14 4.29 -1.20
N ALA A 294 20.12 2.98 -1.44
CA ALA A 294 21.09 2.03 -0.88
C ALA A 294 22.51 2.27 -1.44
N TYR A 295 22.65 2.59 -2.73
CA TYR A 295 23.93 2.96 -3.32
C TYR A 295 24.48 4.27 -2.72
N HIS A 296 23.61 5.24 -2.43
CA HIS A 296 24.01 6.46 -1.73
C HIS A 296 24.63 6.15 -0.36
N ASN A 297 24.21 5.08 0.32
CA ASN A 297 24.84 4.62 1.56
C ASN A 297 26.27 4.09 1.34
N ILE A 298 26.60 3.61 0.15
CA ILE A 298 27.94 3.13 -0.20
C ILE A 298 28.78 4.28 -0.74
N THR A 299 28.26 5.00 -1.72
CA THR A 299 28.94 6.12 -2.38
C THR A 299 28.03 7.34 -2.38
N PRO A 300 28.38 8.45 -1.69
CA PRO A 300 27.49 9.59 -1.57
C PRO A 300 27.32 10.32 -2.91
N ILE A 301 26.10 10.24 -3.46
CA ILE A 301 25.70 10.93 -4.70
C ILE A 301 25.45 12.42 -4.39
N PHE A 302 24.65 12.69 -3.35
CA PHE A 302 24.28 14.04 -2.93
C PHE A 302 24.90 14.34 -1.56
N LYS A 303 25.94 15.14 -1.52
CA LYS A 303 26.72 15.42 -0.31
C LYS A 303 25.90 16.19 0.71
N GLY A 304 25.40 15.52 1.77
CA GLY A 304 24.72 16.13 2.90
C GLY A 304 23.29 16.65 2.61
N ARG A 305 22.64 16.12 1.56
CA ARG A 305 21.29 16.51 1.16
C ARG A 305 20.39 15.27 0.98
N ASP A 306 20.35 14.39 1.97
CA ASP A 306 19.58 13.14 1.92
C ASP A 306 18.07 13.42 1.74
N TRP A 307 17.58 14.57 2.22
CA TRP A 307 16.21 15.02 2.00
C TRP A 307 15.88 15.25 0.51
N VAL A 308 16.89 15.62 -0.32
CA VAL A 308 16.69 15.79 -1.77
C VAL A 308 16.41 14.45 -2.42
N ILE A 309 17.14 13.40 -2.00
CA ILE A 309 16.93 12.04 -2.49
C ILE A 309 15.50 11.59 -2.14
N ALA A 310 15.12 11.76 -0.86
CA ALA A 310 13.80 11.40 -0.39
C ALA A 310 12.70 12.17 -1.13
N PHE A 311 12.88 13.46 -1.36
CA PHE A 311 11.94 14.30 -2.10
C PHE A 311 11.79 13.84 -3.56
N VAL A 312 12.89 13.68 -4.28
CA VAL A 312 12.85 13.26 -5.70
C VAL A 312 12.18 11.90 -5.85
N PHE A 313 12.52 10.95 -4.99
CA PHE A 313 11.89 9.63 -5.07
C PHE A 313 10.45 9.62 -4.56
N GLY A 314 10.11 10.45 -3.58
CA GLY A 314 8.74 10.68 -3.15
C GLY A 314 7.82 11.11 -4.30
N LEU A 315 8.32 11.92 -5.25
CA LEU A 315 7.56 12.31 -6.45
C LEU A 315 7.15 11.10 -7.31
N PHE A 316 7.99 10.09 -7.44
CA PHE A 316 7.62 8.90 -8.20
C PHE A 316 6.71 7.96 -7.41
N HIS A 317 6.93 7.81 -6.10
CA HIS A 317 6.09 6.97 -5.25
C HIS A 317 4.64 7.44 -5.20
N GLY A 318 4.38 8.75 -5.23
CA GLY A 318 3.02 9.28 -5.23
C GLY A 318 2.20 8.89 -6.46
N PHE A 319 2.83 8.71 -7.63
CA PHE A 319 2.14 8.19 -8.81
C PHE A 319 1.74 6.71 -8.65
N GLY A 320 2.46 5.93 -7.85
CA GLY A 320 2.19 4.50 -7.67
C GLY A 320 0.84 4.19 -7.00
N PHE A 321 0.32 5.11 -6.18
CA PHE A 321 -0.97 4.93 -5.49
C PHE A 321 -2.13 5.72 -6.13
N ALA A 322 -1.84 6.59 -7.08
CA ALA A 322 -2.83 7.46 -7.68
C ALA A 322 -3.97 6.71 -8.40
N SER A 323 -3.65 5.55 -8.98
CA SER A 323 -4.65 4.67 -9.61
C SER A 323 -5.68 4.16 -8.61
N VAL A 324 -5.24 3.73 -7.43
CA VAL A 324 -6.13 3.23 -6.36
C VAL A 324 -7.09 4.32 -5.90
N LEU A 325 -6.62 5.56 -5.80
CA LEU A 325 -7.47 6.68 -5.41
C LEU A 325 -8.40 7.15 -6.54
N GLY A 326 -7.94 7.12 -7.79
CA GLY A 326 -8.77 7.39 -8.97
C GLY A 326 -9.94 6.42 -9.07
N ASP A 327 -9.69 5.16 -8.70
CA ASP A 327 -10.69 4.08 -8.71
C ASP A 327 -11.80 4.28 -7.68
N LEU A 328 -11.52 4.99 -6.58
CA LEU A 328 -12.54 5.37 -5.61
C LEU A 328 -13.54 6.38 -6.18
N GLY A 329 -13.28 6.96 -7.38
CA GLY A 329 -14.16 7.92 -8.03
C GLY A 329 -14.41 9.19 -7.21
N ILE A 330 -13.58 9.46 -6.22
CA ILE A 330 -13.71 10.60 -5.31
C ILE A 330 -13.36 11.87 -6.08
N LYS A 331 -14.33 12.77 -6.20
CA LYS A 331 -14.21 14.06 -6.92
C LYS A 331 -14.70 15.20 -6.02
N GLY A 332 -14.41 16.44 -6.42
CA GLY A 332 -14.93 17.62 -5.75
C GLY A 332 -14.24 17.96 -4.42
N GLU A 333 -14.97 18.56 -3.50
CA GLU A 333 -14.44 19.09 -2.22
C GLU A 333 -13.85 18.00 -1.32
N PHE A 334 -14.37 16.78 -1.38
CA PHE A 334 -13.93 15.66 -0.56
C PHE A 334 -12.60 15.05 -1.01
N LEU A 335 -12.22 15.23 -2.29
CA LEU A 335 -10.92 14.74 -2.78
C LEU A 335 -9.76 15.32 -1.96
N THR A 336 -9.78 16.63 -1.68
CA THR A 336 -8.74 17.29 -0.89
C THR A 336 -8.62 16.69 0.52
N LEU A 337 -9.75 16.47 1.19
CA LEU A 337 -9.77 15.90 2.54
C LEU A 337 -9.33 14.42 2.55
N THR A 338 -9.72 13.68 1.53
CA THR A 338 -9.31 12.27 1.31
C THR A 338 -7.80 12.17 1.11
N LEU A 339 -7.25 12.98 0.20
CA LEU A 339 -5.81 13.06 -0.06
C LEU A 339 -5.03 13.48 1.18
N PHE A 340 -5.53 14.48 1.92
CA PHE A 340 -4.91 14.92 3.15
C PHE A 340 -4.93 13.82 4.22
N GLY A 341 -6.07 13.15 4.42
CA GLY A 341 -6.20 12.04 5.37
C GLY A 341 -5.25 10.89 5.04
N PHE A 342 -5.21 10.48 3.77
CA PHE A 342 -4.32 9.43 3.30
C PHE A 342 -2.84 9.78 3.55
N ASN A 343 -2.38 10.96 3.13
CA ASN A 343 -0.99 11.38 3.31
C ASN A 343 -0.60 11.58 4.79
N LEU A 344 -1.54 12.03 5.62
CA LEU A 344 -1.35 12.05 7.08
C LEU A 344 -1.14 10.62 7.62
N GLY A 345 -1.89 9.65 7.11
CA GLY A 345 -1.73 8.24 7.42
C GLY A 345 -0.35 7.70 6.99
N VAL A 346 0.09 8.05 5.79
CA VAL A 346 1.43 7.72 5.28
C VAL A 346 2.51 8.22 6.23
N GLU A 347 2.46 9.50 6.62
CA GLU A 347 3.42 10.10 7.56
C GLU A 347 3.40 9.38 8.92
N ILE A 348 2.22 9.14 9.49
CA ILE A 348 2.06 8.41 10.76
C ILE A 348 2.65 7.00 10.62
N GLY A 349 2.35 6.27 9.55
CA GLY A 349 2.85 4.92 9.31
C GLY A 349 4.37 4.87 9.28
N GLN A 350 5.01 5.81 8.59
CA GLN A 350 6.47 5.95 8.53
C GLN A 350 7.07 6.31 9.89
N VAL A 351 6.48 7.27 10.60
CA VAL A 351 6.94 7.69 11.94
C VAL A 351 6.92 6.52 12.92
N VAL A 352 5.86 5.69 12.89
CA VAL A 352 5.78 4.50 13.74
C VAL A 352 6.90 3.51 13.43
N ILE A 353 7.17 3.21 12.16
CA ILE A 353 8.28 2.33 11.76
C ILE A 353 9.62 2.89 12.27
N ILE A 354 9.85 4.19 12.08
CA ILE A 354 11.08 4.85 12.56
C ILE A 354 11.17 4.80 14.07
N ALA A 355 10.09 5.06 14.79
CA ALA A 355 10.06 5.03 16.25
C ALA A 355 10.41 3.63 16.80
N LEU A 356 10.12 2.56 16.06
CA LEU A 356 10.47 1.20 16.42
C LEU A 356 11.91 0.83 16.03
N ILE A 357 12.34 1.16 14.82
CA ILE A 357 13.64 0.74 14.27
C ILE A 357 14.79 1.64 14.74
N PHE A 358 14.60 2.95 14.74
CA PHE A 358 15.67 3.91 15.02
C PHE A 358 16.32 3.75 16.42
N PRO A 359 15.57 3.52 17.53
CA PRO A 359 16.20 3.27 18.84
C PRO A 359 17.11 2.06 18.80
N VAL A 360 16.69 0.97 18.16
CA VAL A 360 17.50 -0.26 18.03
C VAL A 360 18.81 0.04 17.30
N LEU A 361 18.74 0.70 16.15
CA LEU A 361 19.93 1.11 15.39
C LEU A 361 20.81 2.06 16.20
N PHE A 362 20.19 2.98 16.94
CA PHE A 362 20.93 3.91 17.80
C PHE A 362 21.68 3.19 18.92
N PHE A 363 21.14 2.13 19.50
CA PHE A 363 21.84 1.32 20.50
C PHE A 363 23.03 0.57 19.92
N ILE A 364 22.87 -0.05 18.75
CA ILE A 364 23.91 -0.88 18.12
C ILE A 364 24.94 -0.05 17.32
N ARG A 365 24.73 1.24 17.07
CA ARG A 365 25.59 2.10 16.22
C ARG A 365 27.06 2.17 16.65
N LYS A 366 27.36 1.92 17.94
CA LYS A 366 28.73 1.94 18.49
C LYS A 366 29.47 0.62 18.30
N ILE A 367 28.79 -0.42 17.86
CA ILE A 367 29.41 -1.73 17.63
C ILE A 367 30.31 -1.61 16.40
N LYS A 368 31.54 -2.12 16.49
CA LYS A 368 32.51 -2.08 15.38
C LYS A 368 32.00 -2.72 14.09
N PHE A 369 31.02 -3.60 14.20
CA PHE A 369 30.40 -4.28 13.06
C PHE A 369 29.34 -3.43 12.34
N TYR A 370 28.82 -2.34 12.94
CA TYR A 370 27.74 -1.54 12.37
C TYR A 370 28.04 -1.00 10.95
N PRO A 371 29.23 -0.47 10.64
CA PRO A 371 29.58 -0.07 9.27
C PRO A 371 29.49 -1.22 8.25
N HIS A 372 29.86 -2.44 8.66
CA HIS A 372 29.74 -3.63 7.81
C HIS A 372 28.28 -4.01 7.59
N LEU A 373 27.48 -4.00 8.66
CA LEU A 373 26.04 -4.24 8.59
C LEU A 373 25.37 -3.26 7.59
N LEU A 374 25.66 -1.97 7.72
CA LEU A 374 25.12 -0.93 6.84
C LEU A 374 25.48 -1.21 5.36
N VAL A 375 26.75 -1.50 5.09
CA VAL A 375 27.23 -1.73 3.71
C VAL A 375 26.63 -3.03 3.15
N TYR A 376 26.62 -4.12 3.91
CA TYR A 376 26.06 -5.40 3.43
C TYR A 376 24.55 -5.32 3.20
N LEU A 377 23.80 -4.68 4.10
CA LEU A 377 22.37 -4.46 3.89
C LEU A 377 22.12 -3.55 2.68
N SER A 378 22.97 -2.53 2.46
CA SER A 378 22.85 -1.69 1.26
C SER A 378 23.11 -2.48 -0.02
N PHE A 379 24.07 -3.39 -0.05
CA PHE A 379 24.27 -4.29 -1.19
C PHE A 379 23.08 -5.21 -1.41
N LEU A 380 22.52 -5.78 -0.35
CA LEU A 380 21.32 -6.61 -0.45
C LEU A 380 20.13 -5.83 -1.02
N LEU A 381 19.91 -4.60 -0.54
CA LEU A 381 18.86 -3.71 -1.06
C LEU A 381 19.08 -3.38 -2.55
N ILE A 382 20.33 -3.19 -2.99
CA ILE A 382 20.64 -2.98 -4.42
C ILE A 382 20.28 -4.22 -5.23
N ILE A 383 20.60 -5.42 -4.75
CA ILE A 383 20.27 -6.67 -5.45
C ILE A 383 18.74 -6.84 -5.58
N ILE A 384 18.00 -6.63 -4.49
CA ILE A 384 16.52 -6.70 -4.50
C ILE A 384 15.94 -5.65 -5.45
N SER A 385 16.46 -4.42 -5.40
CA SER A 385 16.05 -3.33 -6.28
C SER A 385 16.25 -3.65 -7.76
N LEU A 386 17.41 -4.18 -8.13
CA LEU A 386 17.71 -4.57 -9.51
C LEU A 386 16.82 -5.73 -9.98
N TYR A 387 16.57 -6.69 -9.10
CA TYR A 387 15.64 -7.80 -9.35
C TYR A 387 14.24 -7.26 -9.68
N TRP A 388 13.65 -6.43 -8.81
CA TRP A 388 12.33 -5.83 -9.04
C TRP A 388 12.31 -4.88 -10.24
N PHE A 389 13.40 -4.15 -10.48
CA PHE A 389 13.50 -3.29 -11.65
C PHE A 389 13.42 -4.10 -12.95
N ILE A 390 14.14 -5.22 -13.04
CA ILE A 390 14.11 -6.10 -14.23
C ILE A 390 12.71 -6.69 -14.40
N GLU A 391 12.12 -7.22 -13.35
CA GLU A 391 10.77 -7.79 -13.35
C GLU A 391 9.74 -6.79 -13.88
N ARG A 392 9.71 -5.58 -13.29
CA ARG A 392 8.72 -4.54 -13.62
C ARG A 392 9.00 -3.86 -14.96
N ALA A 393 10.26 -3.59 -15.30
CA ALA A 393 10.62 -2.92 -16.56
C ALA A 393 10.41 -3.77 -17.80
N PHE A 394 10.64 -5.08 -17.70
CA PHE A 394 10.55 -6.01 -18.84
C PHE A 394 9.31 -6.91 -18.80
N ASP A 395 8.45 -6.77 -17.78
CA ASP A 395 7.25 -7.59 -17.59
C ASP A 395 7.57 -9.10 -17.59
N TYR A 396 8.62 -9.44 -16.86
CA TYR A 396 9.17 -10.77 -16.83
C TYR A 396 8.89 -11.43 -15.48
N ASP A 397 7.92 -12.35 -15.43
CA ASP A 397 7.62 -13.14 -14.23
C ASP A 397 8.83 -13.98 -13.83
N MET A 398 9.54 -13.53 -12.80
CA MET A 398 10.68 -14.28 -12.29
C MET A 398 10.23 -15.33 -11.27
N VAL A 399 10.46 -16.60 -11.58
CA VAL A 399 10.14 -17.81 -10.78
C VAL A 399 10.67 -17.76 -9.33
N LEU A 400 11.56 -16.82 -9.01
CA LEU A 400 12.18 -16.70 -7.68
C LEU A 400 11.16 -16.31 -6.60
N ASP A 401 10.18 -15.45 -6.92
CA ASP A 401 9.15 -15.01 -5.97
C ASP A 401 8.25 -16.17 -5.53
N GLU A 402 7.92 -17.08 -6.44
CA GLU A 402 7.14 -18.27 -6.11
C GLU A 402 7.96 -19.25 -5.24
N LYS A 403 9.26 -19.43 -5.54
CA LYS A 403 10.15 -20.28 -4.75
C LYS A 403 10.38 -19.71 -3.36
N ILE A 404 10.58 -18.40 -3.22
CA ILE A 404 10.77 -17.75 -1.90
C ILE A 404 9.48 -17.83 -1.08
N ARG A 405 8.30 -17.65 -1.70
CA ARG A 405 7.00 -17.82 -1.04
C ARG A 405 6.77 -19.24 -0.54
N ARG A 406 7.11 -20.26 -1.37
CA ARG A 406 7.03 -21.66 -0.97
C ARG A 406 7.97 -21.95 0.20
N LEU A 407 9.23 -21.52 0.10
CA LEU A 407 10.22 -21.70 1.17
C LEU A 407 9.81 -21.00 2.48
N GLY A 408 9.32 -19.77 2.42
CA GLY A 408 8.79 -19.02 3.57
C GLY A 408 7.55 -19.68 4.18
N GLY A 409 6.65 -20.18 3.36
CA GLY A 409 5.50 -20.98 3.79
C GLY A 409 5.91 -22.28 4.48
N ASP A 410 6.92 -22.95 3.95
CA ASP A 410 7.45 -24.21 4.53
C ASP A 410 8.13 -23.97 5.87
N ILE A 411 8.89 -22.87 5.99
CA ILE A 411 9.54 -22.48 7.27
C ILE A 411 8.48 -22.11 8.32
N LEU A 412 7.45 -21.35 7.95
CA LEU A 412 6.36 -20.98 8.87
C LEU A 412 5.56 -22.21 9.33
N ARG A 413 5.35 -23.19 8.44
CA ARG A 413 4.78 -24.49 8.78
C ARG A 413 5.68 -25.29 9.73
N ALA A 414 6.97 -25.36 9.44
CA ALA A 414 7.94 -26.04 10.29
C ALA A 414 8.05 -25.42 11.69
N LEU A 415 7.79 -24.13 11.82
CA LEU A 415 7.78 -23.40 13.10
C LEU A 415 6.41 -23.43 13.81
N GLY A 416 5.38 -24.09 13.23
CA GLY A 416 4.03 -24.15 13.81
C GLY A 416 3.28 -22.81 13.81
N LEU A 417 3.72 -21.83 13.02
CA LEU A 417 3.16 -20.49 12.93
C LEU A 417 2.11 -20.35 11.82
N ARG A 418 1.87 -21.43 11.05
CA ARG A 418 0.84 -21.49 10.00
C ARG A 418 0.22 -22.88 10.01
N GLU A 419 -1.10 -22.95 10.23
CA GLU A 419 -1.86 -24.20 10.12
C GLU A 419 -2.12 -24.55 8.65
N ASP A 420 -2.12 -25.87 8.33
CA ASP A 420 -2.45 -26.40 7.01
C ASP A 420 -3.94 -26.20 6.71
N TYR A 421 -4.31 -25.20 5.94
CA TYR A 421 -5.68 -24.98 5.44
C TYR A 421 -6.08 -25.90 4.26
N TYR A 422 -5.23 -26.89 3.89
CA TYR A 422 -5.51 -27.87 2.84
C TYR A 422 -5.39 -29.29 3.39
N LYS A 423 -6.27 -29.66 4.32
CA LYS A 423 -6.61 -31.05 4.61
C LYS A 423 -8.09 -31.10 5.04
N THR A 424 -8.97 -31.08 4.07
CA THR A 424 -10.20 -31.90 3.97
C THR A 424 -10.79 -31.71 2.58
#